data_f56d6078c7b00d1a0aa2d133194a108b
#
_entry.id   f56d6078c7b00d1a0aa2d133194a108b
#
_cell.length_a   1.000
_cell.length_b   1.000
_cell.length_c   1.000
_cell.angle_alpha   90.00
_cell.angle_beta   90.00
_cell.angle_gamma   90.00
#
_symmetry.space_group_name_H-M   'P 1'
#
loop_
_entity.id
_entity.type
_entity.pdbx_description
1 polymer ?
#
loop_
_entity_poly.entity_id
_entity_poly.type
_entity_poly.pdbx_seq_one_letter_code
_entity_poly.pdbx_strand_id
1 'polypeptide(L)'
;SLELAKAADKVAKETGIQIYFTCPFADIRYIKENTENIIVTAQHMDPLTPGRGMGHVLGESLKEAGAEAVFLNHAEHALTISQLSATINRAKELGLIVIACADSVAEAVAISKLNPEILLAEPTELIGTGTVADDSYMVETIQKLHEANPDVLVMIASGVSTADDVYHILKLGADGTGATSGILNAPSPAGRIQEWADAVIKLQNEQKEGKQYEII
;
A
#
# COMPACT_ATOMS: atom_id res chain seq x y z
N SER A 1 16.61 -5.58 -5.21
CA SER A 1 15.86 -4.75 -4.23
C SER A 1 16.47 -3.36 -4.06
N LEU A 2 17.74 -3.20 -3.64
CA LEU A 2 18.33 -1.90 -3.27
C LEU A 2 18.31 -0.84 -4.36
N GLU A 3 18.69 -1.16 -5.58
CA GLU A 3 18.72 -0.18 -6.68
C GLU A 3 17.32 0.37 -6.98
N LEU A 4 16.29 -0.47 -6.90
CA LEU A 4 14.91 -0.04 -7.06
C LEU A 4 14.45 0.82 -5.87
N ALA A 5 14.83 0.44 -4.65
CA ALA A 5 14.55 1.23 -3.45
C ALA A 5 15.17 2.63 -3.51
N LYS A 6 16.42 2.75 -3.98
CA LYS A 6 17.08 4.04 -4.20
C LYS A 6 16.40 4.88 -5.27
N ALA A 7 15.90 4.24 -6.33
CA ALA A 7 15.14 4.95 -7.36
C ALA A 7 13.81 5.48 -6.80
N ALA A 8 13.08 4.67 -6.02
CA ALA A 8 11.86 5.08 -5.33
C ALA A 8 12.14 6.19 -4.31
N ASP A 9 13.22 6.09 -3.55
CA ASP A 9 13.64 7.09 -2.56
C ASP A 9 13.94 8.45 -3.20
N LYS A 10 14.62 8.43 -4.34
CA LYS A 10 14.87 9.64 -5.12
C LYS A 10 13.55 10.28 -5.58
N VAL A 11 12.64 9.49 -6.14
CA VAL A 11 11.33 9.98 -6.59
C VAL A 11 10.54 10.55 -5.41
N ALA A 12 10.47 9.86 -4.28
CA ALA A 12 9.80 10.32 -3.07
C ALA A 12 10.38 11.67 -2.59
N LYS A 13 11.70 11.81 -2.57
CA LYS A 13 12.41 13.05 -2.20
C LYS A 13 12.08 14.21 -3.13
N GLU A 14 12.09 13.98 -4.44
CA GLU A 14 11.89 15.02 -5.46
C GLU A 14 10.43 15.47 -5.57
N THR A 15 9.48 14.58 -5.29
CA THR A 15 8.05 14.81 -5.50
C THR A 15 7.25 15.05 -4.23
N GLY A 16 7.75 14.59 -3.08
CA GLY A 16 7.00 14.56 -1.82
C GLY A 16 5.88 13.50 -1.75
N ILE A 17 5.79 12.62 -2.76
CA ILE A 17 4.83 11.50 -2.75
C ILE A 17 5.29 10.46 -1.74
N GLN A 18 4.37 9.98 -0.91
CA GLN A 18 4.64 8.86 -0.02
C GLN A 18 4.71 7.55 -0.81
N ILE A 19 5.85 6.86 -0.75
CA ILE A 19 6.07 5.57 -1.39
C ILE A 19 6.29 4.51 -0.32
N TYR A 20 5.36 3.57 -0.21
CA TYR A 20 5.49 2.38 0.62
C TYR A 20 6.27 1.33 -0.17
N PHE A 21 7.50 1.09 0.22
CA PHE A 21 8.39 0.14 -0.46
C PHE A 21 8.42 -1.19 0.29
N THR A 22 7.65 -2.15 -0.20
CA THR A 22 7.56 -3.49 0.40
C THR A 22 8.69 -4.37 -0.11
N CYS A 23 9.42 -4.99 0.82
CA CYS A 23 10.56 -5.83 0.49
C CYS A 23 10.60 -7.12 1.34
N PRO A 24 11.37 -8.14 0.91
CA PRO A 24 11.62 -9.31 1.72
C PRO A 24 12.20 -8.96 3.09
N PHE A 25 11.86 -9.74 4.12
CA PHE A 25 12.28 -9.48 5.50
C PHE A 25 13.80 -9.30 5.65
N ALA A 26 14.58 -10.09 4.91
CA ALA A 26 16.04 -10.03 4.93
C ALA A 26 16.61 -8.71 4.41
N ASP A 27 15.87 -7.98 3.58
CA ASP A 27 16.31 -6.76 2.93
C ASP A 27 15.95 -5.48 3.73
N ILE A 28 15.04 -5.56 4.69
CA ILE A 28 14.48 -4.39 5.40
C ILE A 28 15.59 -3.49 5.95
N ARG A 29 16.49 -4.02 6.76
CA ARG A 29 17.59 -3.25 7.36
C ARG A 29 18.50 -2.65 6.30
N TYR A 30 18.86 -3.45 5.30
CA TYR A 30 19.76 -3.02 4.24
C TYR A 30 19.16 -1.89 3.39
N ILE A 31 17.85 -1.94 3.11
CA ILE A 31 17.13 -0.88 2.41
C ILE A 31 17.04 0.35 3.31
N LYS A 32 16.61 0.20 4.58
CA LYS A 32 16.45 1.33 5.49
C LYS A 32 17.75 2.10 5.74
N GLU A 33 18.87 1.42 5.84
CA GLU A 33 20.19 2.05 6.01
C GLU A 33 20.67 2.82 4.77
N ASN A 34 20.04 2.62 3.61
CA ASN A 34 20.42 3.21 2.33
C ASN A 34 19.34 4.12 1.70
N THR A 35 18.24 4.39 2.43
CA THR A 35 17.12 5.23 1.96
C THR A 35 16.60 6.09 3.12
N GLU A 36 16.01 7.25 2.80
CA GLU A 36 15.56 8.23 3.80
C GLU A 36 14.10 8.67 3.59
N ASN A 37 13.60 8.59 2.35
CA ASN A 37 12.35 9.25 1.93
C ASN A 37 11.21 8.27 1.63
N ILE A 38 11.51 6.96 1.51
CA ILE A 38 10.50 5.91 1.37
C ILE A 38 10.10 5.32 2.71
N ILE A 39 8.89 4.78 2.80
CA ILE A 39 8.39 4.04 3.95
C ILE A 39 8.70 2.57 3.73
N VAL A 40 9.72 2.06 4.46
CA VAL A 40 10.12 0.65 4.34
C VAL A 40 9.05 -0.23 4.98
N THR A 41 8.48 -1.13 4.19
CA THR A 41 7.31 -1.91 4.54
C THR A 41 7.62 -3.39 4.58
N ALA A 42 7.23 -4.06 5.68
CA ALA A 42 7.34 -5.50 5.82
C ALA A 42 6.17 -6.22 5.14
N GLN A 43 6.40 -7.44 4.64
CA GLN A 43 5.39 -8.25 3.94
C GLN A 43 4.35 -8.88 4.90
N HIS A 44 4.68 -9.05 6.17
CA HIS A 44 3.83 -9.65 7.21
C HIS A 44 4.43 -9.45 8.59
N MET A 45 3.64 -9.63 9.65
CA MET A 45 4.08 -9.91 11.03
C MET A 45 3.06 -10.79 11.76
N ASP A 46 3.52 -11.44 12.83
CA ASP A 46 2.66 -12.21 13.73
C ASP A 46 2.31 -11.41 14.99
N PRO A 47 1.18 -11.71 15.68
CA PRO A 47 0.75 -11.00 16.89
C PRO A 47 1.51 -11.50 18.15
N LEU A 48 2.83 -11.60 18.03
CA LEU A 48 3.68 -12.13 19.09
C LEU A 48 4.33 -11.01 19.91
N THR A 49 4.69 -11.36 21.13
CA THR A 49 5.62 -10.61 21.95
C THR A 49 6.95 -11.39 22.07
N PRO A 50 8.07 -10.73 22.44
CA PRO A 50 9.34 -11.41 22.60
C PRO A 50 9.24 -12.63 23.50
N GLY A 51 9.82 -13.76 23.07
CA GLY A 51 9.77 -15.04 23.80
C GLY A 51 9.67 -16.22 22.84
N ARG A 52 8.61 -17.02 22.96
CA ARG A 52 8.38 -18.17 22.08
C ARG A 52 7.82 -17.71 20.73
N GLY A 53 8.25 -18.32 19.63
CA GLY A 53 7.78 -17.97 18.29
C GLY A 53 8.77 -18.35 17.19
N MET A 54 9.48 -19.47 17.36
CA MET A 54 10.41 -19.94 16.33
C MET A 54 9.66 -20.12 14.98
N GLY A 55 10.20 -19.49 13.93
CA GLY A 55 9.61 -19.52 12.59
C GLY A 55 8.54 -18.44 12.33
N HIS A 56 8.13 -17.70 13.34
CA HIS A 56 7.22 -16.57 13.22
C HIS A 56 7.95 -15.23 13.03
N VAL A 57 7.25 -14.24 12.53
CA VAL A 57 7.77 -12.89 12.28
C VAL A 57 7.45 -11.98 13.47
N LEU A 58 8.45 -11.67 14.25
CA LEU A 58 8.33 -10.81 15.42
C LEU A 58 8.32 -9.33 15.03
N GLY A 59 7.30 -8.59 15.44
CA GLY A 59 7.13 -7.17 15.11
C GLY A 59 8.27 -6.28 15.61
N GLU A 60 8.80 -6.54 16.81
CA GLU A 60 9.97 -5.83 17.35
C GLU A 60 11.21 -5.98 16.46
N SER A 61 11.43 -7.18 15.90
CA SER A 61 12.54 -7.40 14.98
C SER A 61 12.39 -6.62 13.68
N LEU A 62 11.17 -6.49 13.18
CA LEU A 62 10.88 -5.66 12.01
C LEU A 62 11.14 -4.17 12.32
N LYS A 63 10.63 -3.68 13.44
CA LYS A 63 10.84 -2.30 13.89
C LYS A 63 12.31 -1.98 14.08
N GLU A 64 13.04 -2.86 14.74
CA GLU A 64 14.49 -2.74 14.95
C GLU A 64 15.28 -2.81 13.64
N ALA A 65 14.80 -3.55 12.65
CA ALA A 65 15.35 -3.56 11.30
C ALA A 65 15.03 -2.28 10.51
N GLY A 66 14.09 -1.45 10.98
CA GLY A 66 13.72 -0.19 10.38
C GLY A 66 12.44 -0.21 9.53
N ALA A 67 11.61 -1.25 9.67
CA ALA A 67 10.27 -1.23 9.08
C ALA A 67 9.41 -0.13 9.74
N GLU A 68 8.66 0.58 8.93
CA GLU A 68 7.74 1.67 9.34
C GLU A 68 6.29 1.29 9.08
N ALA A 69 6.06 0.33 8.17
CA ALA A 69 4.74 -0.20 7.84
C ALA A 69 4.78 -1.72 7.67
N VAL A 70 3.61 -2.34 7.68
CA VAL A 70 3.45 -3.78 7.48
C VAL A 70 2.19 -4.09 6.67
N PHE A 71 2.31 -4.99 5.68
CA PHE A 71 1.18 -5.62 5.01
C PHE A 71 0.60 -6.74 5.87
N LEU A 72 -0.73 -6.85 5.92
CA LEU A 72 -1.44 -7.93 6.60
C LEU A 72 -2.55 -8.47 5.72
N ASN A 73 -2.83 -9.74 5.85
CA ASN A 73 -3.93 -10.45 5.15
C ASN A 73 -3.82 -10.41 3.62
N HIS A 74 -2.61 -10.34 3.06
CA HIS A 74 -2.45 -10.48 1.63
C HIS A 74 -2.95 -11.85 1.14
N ALA A 75 -3.46 -11.94 -0.10
CA ALA A 75 -3.99 -13.19 -0.66
C ALA A 75 -3.02 -14.38 -0.58
N GLU A 76 -1.71 -14.13 -0.66
CA GLU A 76 -0.67 -15.16 -0.50
C GLU A 76 -0.39 -15.54 0.96
N HIS A 77 -0.91 -14.79 1.94
CA HIS A 77 -0.75 -15.03 3.37
C HIS A 77 -2.00 -14.58 4.13
N ALA A 78 -3.12 -15.20 3.84
CA ALA A 78 -4.41 -14.89 4.46
C ALA A 78 -4.43 -15.22 5.95
N LEU A 79 -5.07 -14.37 6.73
CA LEU A 79 -5.24 -14.50 8.17
C LEU A 79 -6.71 -14.76 8.54
N THR A 80 -6.92 -15.48 9.63
CA THR A 80 -8.26 -15.46 10.23
C THR A 80 -8.57 -14.07 10.80
N ILE A 81 -9.84 -13.70 10.89
CA ILE A 81 -10.24 -12.39 11.44
C ILE A 81 -9.69 -12.17 12.87
N SER A 82 -9.59 -13.24 13.66
CA SER A 82 -9.02 -13.19 15.01
C SER A 82 -7.52 -12.90 14.99
N GLN A 83 -6.76 -13.55 14.10
CA GLN A 83 -5.33 -13.28 13.91
C GLN A 83 -5.11 -11.87 13.39
N LEU A 84 -5.87 -11.47 12.37
CA LEU A 84 -5.77 -10.14 11.78
C LEU A 84 -6.01 -9.04 12.83
N SER A 85 -7.09 -9.16 13.63
CA SER A 85 -7.39 -8.21 14.71
C SER A 85 -6.27 -8.13 15.74
N ALA A 86 -5.75 -9.28 16.18
CA ALA A 86 -4.64 -9.32 17.13
C ALA A 86 -3.36 -8.69 16.54
N THR A 87 -3.08 -8.96 15.24
CA THR A 87 -1.89 -8.45 14.57
C THR A 87 -1.97 -6.94 14.32
N ILE A 88 -3.14 -6.41 13.92
CA ILE A 88 -3.37 -4.96 13.78
C ILE A 88 -3.10 -4.25 15.11
N ASN A 89 -3.67 -4.75 16.21
CA ASN A 89 -3.44 -4.17 17.52
C ASN A 89 -1.95 -4.19 17.90
N ARG A 90 -1.29 -5.31 17.64
CA ARG A 90 0.15 -5.46 17.93
C ARG A 90 1.01 -4.52 17.09
N ALA A 91 0.72 -4.38 15.80
CA ALA A 91 1.41 -3.44 14.92
C ALA A 91 1.28 -1.99 15.42
N LYS A 92 0.08 -1.59 15.84
CA LYS A 92 -0.19 -0.26 16.44
C LYS A 92 0.57 -0.01 17.73
N GLU A 93 0.66 -1.00 18.63
CA GLU A 93 1.48 -0.90 19.84
C GLU A 93 2.96 -0.62 19.53
N LEU A 94 3.45 -1.15 18.41
CA LEU A 94 4.81 -0.95 17.92
C LEU A 94 4.99 0.33 17.09
N GLY A 95 3.91 1.07 16.82
CA GLY A 95 3.93 2.26 15.97
C GLY A 95 4.25 1.93 14.50
N LEU A 96 3.77 0.78 14.00
CA LEU A 96 3.82 0.41 12.60
C LEU A 96 2.52 0.81 11.92
N ILE A 97 2.60 1.41 10.74
CA ILE A 97 1.46 1.66 9.87
C ILE A 97 0.96 0.32 9.31
N VAL A 98 -0.34 0.07 9.40
CA VAL A 98 -0.93 -1.18 8.90
C VAL A 98 -1.57 -0.96 7.53
N ILE A 99 -1.16 -1.76 6.56
CA ILE A 99 -1.80 -1.90 5.26
C ILE A 99 -2.50 -3.27 5.25
N ALA A 100 -3.81 -3.29 5.45
CA ALA A 100 -4.59 -4.53 5.45
C ALA A 100 -5.17 -4.79 4.06
N CYS A 101 -5.02 -6.03 3.55
CA CYS A 101 -5.55 -6.42 2.26
C CYS A 101 -6.93 -7.07 2.38
N ALA A 102 -7.75 -6.90 1.34
CA ALA A 102 -9.05 -7.53 1.21
C ALA A 102 -9.33 -7.91 -0.25
N ASP A 103 -9.92 -9.06 -0.49
CA ASP A 103 -10.20 -9.60 -1.82
C ASP A 103 -11.59 -9.22 -2.36
N SER A 104 -12.45 -8.70 -1.51
CA SER A 104 -13.82 -8.34 -1.84
C SER A 104 -14.30 -7.11 -1.08
N VAL A 105 -15.31 -6.42 -1.61
CA VAL A 105 -15.93 -5.26 -0.96
C VAL A 105 -16.46 -5.62 0.44
N ALA A 106 -17.06 -6.80 0.59
CA ALA A 106 -17.59 -7.25 1.87
C ALA A 106 -16.50 -7.48 2.91
N GLU A 107 -15.40 -8.12 2.52
CA GLU A 107 -14.23 -8.31 3.37
C GLU A 107 -13.58 -6.97 3.73
N ALA A 108 -13.41 -6.09 2.74
CA ALA A 108 -12.85 -4.75 2.94
C ALA A 108 -13.63 -3.95 3.99
N VAL A 109 -14.97 -3.94 3.90
CA VAL A 109 -15.85 -3.30 4.90
C VAL A 109 -15.69 -3.95 6.28
N ALA A 110 -15.59 -5.27 6.36
CA ALA A 110 -15.40 -5.96 7.64
C ALA A 110 -14.04 -5.62 8.27
N ILE A 111 -12.96 -5.63 7.47
CA ILE A 111 -11.61 -5.31 7.92
C ILE A 111 -11.48 -3.83 8.30
N SER A 112 -12.15 -2.91 7.60
CA SER A 112 -12.09 -1.48 7.94
C SER A 112 -12.54 -1.18 9.37
N LYS A 113 -13.42 -2.02 9.95
CA LYS A 113 -13.87 -1.92 11.37
C LYS A 113 -12.78 -2.31 12.38
N LEU A 114 -11.70 -2.94 11.95
CA LEU A 114 -10.52 -3.19 12.78
C LEU A 114 -9.58 -1.97 12.80
N ASN A 115 -9.92 -0.90 12.08
CA ASN A 115 -9.20 0.36 11.99
C ASN A 115 -7.73 0.24 11.53
N PRO A 116 -7.41 -0.45 10.42
CA PRO A 116 -6.10 -0.28 9.80
C PRO A 116 -5.95 1.18 9.30
N GLU A 117 -4.73 1.67 9.16
CA GLU A 117 -4.47 2.99 8.60
C GLU A 117 -4.77 3.02 7.10
N ILE A 118 -4.43 1.93 6.40
CA ILE A 118 -4.64 1.79 4.96
C ILE A 118 -5.35 0.45 4.70
N LEU A 119 -6.32 0.46 3.81
CA LEU A 119 -6.97 -0.74 3.31
C LEU A 119 -6.71 -0.88 1.82
N LEU A 120 -6.05 -1.96 1.44
CA LEU A 120 -5.80 -2.33 0.06
C LEU A 120 -6.91 -3.27 -0.42
N ALA A 121 -7.75 -2.80 -1.33
CA ALA A 121 -8.75 -3.63 -1.98
C ALA A 121 -8.20 -4.18 -3.30
N GLU A 122 -8.08 -5.50 -3.39
CA GLU A 122 -7.44 -6.20 -4.49
C GLU A 122 -8.18 -7.50 -4.81
N PRO A 123 -9.03 -7.52 -5.86
CA PRO A 123 -9.66 -8.77 -6.30
C PRO A 123 -8.60 -9.81 -6.65
N THR A 124 -8.58 -10.91 -5.90
CA THR A 124 -7.53 -11.94 -6.00
C THR A 124 -7.39 -12.51 -7.42
N GLU A 125 -8.49 -12.65 -8.15
CA GLU A 125 -8.50 -13.16 -9.52
C GLU A 125 -7.83 -12.23 -10.53
N LEU A 126 -7.62 -10.96 -10.20
CA LEU A 126 -6.95 -9.97 -11.05
C LEU A 126 -5.46 -9.81 -10.76
N ILE A 127 -4.96 -10.38 -9.66
CA ILE A 127 -3.55 -10.27 -9.27
C ILE A 127 -2.65 -10.83 -10.36
N GLY A 128 -1.71 -10.03 -10.85
CA GLY A 128 -0.73 -10.42 -11.86
C GLY A 128 -1.25 -10.58 -13.29
N THR A 129 -2.53 -10.33 -13.55
CA THR A 129 -3.14 -10.47 -14.90
C THR A 129 -2.84 -9.30 -15.82
N GLY A 130 -2.49 -8.12 -15.27
CA GLY A 130 -2.40 -6.86 -16.02
C GLY A 130 -3.76 -6.25 -16.37
N THR A 131 -4.84 -6.79 -15.79
CA THR A 131 -6.21 -6.27 -15.98
C THR A 131 -6.64 -5.56 -14.70
N VAL A 132 -6.93 -4.27 -14.79
CA VAL A 132 -7.45 -3.46 -13.67
C VAL A 132 -8.92 -3.81 -13.43
N ALA A 133 -9.37 -3.72 -12.18
CA ALA A 133 -10.78 -3.86 -11.82
C ALA A 133 -11.63 -2.80 -12.57
N ASP A 134 -12.89 -3.10 -12.80
CA ASP A 134 -13.79 -2.14 -13.47
C ASP A 134 -14.12 -0.95 -12.56
N ASP A 135 -14.51 0.17 -13.19
CA ASP A 135 -14.80 1.43 -12.50
C ASP A 135 -15.92 1.27 -11.46
N SER A 136 -16.91 0.44 -11.74
CA SER A 136 -18.04 0.25 -10.82
C SER A 136 -17.60 -0.42 -9.53
N TYR A 137 -16.72 -1.42 -9.62
CA TYR A 137 -16.11 -2.06 -8.44
C TYR A 137 -15.28 -1.07 -7.64
N MET A 138 -14.43 -0.29 -8.32
CA MET A 138 -13.55 0.69 -7.63
C MET A 138 -14.36 1.76 -6.90
N VAL A 139 -15.33 2.38 -7.58
CA VAL A 139 -16.18 3.43 -6.99
C VAL A 139 -17.01 2.88 -5.83
N GLU A 140 -17.65 1.71 -6.01
CA GLU A 140 -18.41 1.06 -4.94
C GLU A 140 -17.54 0.75 -3.72
N THR A 141 -16.33 0.24 -3.93
CA THR A 141 -15.38 -0.08 -2.87
C THR A 141 -15.00 1.15 -2.08
N ILE A 142 -14.55 2.21 -2.78
CA ILE A 142 -14.14 3.48 -2.16
C ILE A 142 -15.28 4.07 -1.34
N GLN A 143 -16.48 4.16 -1.92
CA GLN A 143 -17.65 4.70 -1.25
C GLN A 143 -17.99 3.91 0.01
N LYS A 144 -18.12 2.60 -0.08
CA LYS A 144 -18.49 1.74 1.06
C LYS A 144 -17.45 1.75 2.16
N LEU A 145 -16.18 1.87 1.82
CA LEU A 145 -15.11 1.96 2.82
C LEU A 145 -15.16 3.28 3.57
N HIS A 146 -15.31 4.42 2.89
CA HIS A 146 -15.44 5.73 3.55
C HIS A 146 -16.74 5.85 4.37
N GLU A 147 -17.85 5.20 3.94
CA GLU A 147 -19.05 5.10 4.76
C GLU A 147 -18.84 4.25 6.02
N ALA A 148 -18.06 3.18 5.91
CA ALA A 148 -17.79 2.26 7.01
C ALA A 148 -16.76 2.80 8.01
N ASN A 149 -15.70 3.45 7.50
CA ASN A 149 -14.63 4.07 8.28
C ASN A 149 -14.07 5.28 7.49
N PRO A 150 -14.49 6.50 7.83
CA PRO A 150 -14.07 7.71 7.10
C PRO A 150 -12.58 8.06 7.26
N ASP A 151 -11.90 7.48 8.23
CA ASP A 151 -10.49 7.76 8.51
C ASP A 151 -9.53 6.78 7.78
N VAL A 152 -10.05 5.70 7.18
CA VAL A 152 -9.21 4.73 6.46
C VAL A 152 -8.79 5.29 5.10
N LEU A 153 -7.51 5.18 4.77
CA LEU A 153 -7.04 5.44 3.42
C LEU A 153 -7.31 4.22 2.52
N VAL A 154 -7.88 4.45 1.35
CA VAL A 154 -8.27 3.39 0.43
C VAL A 154 -7.27 3.29 -0.71
N MET A 155 -6.61 2.14 -0.81
CA MET A 155 -5.80 1.76 -1.95
C MET A 155 -6.54 0.75 -2.82
N ILE A 156 -6.53 0.97 -4.12
CA ILE A 156 -7.01 0.00 -5.12
C ILE A 156 -5.80 -0.52 -5.88
N ALA A 157 -5.65 -1.83 -5.94
CA ALA A 157 -4.60 -2.50 -6.69
C ALA A 157 -5.18 -3.64 -7.52
N SER A 158 -4.34 -4.51 -8.02
CA SER A 158 -4.55 -5.54 -9.03
C SER A 158 -4.48 -5.02 -10.47
N GLY A 159 -3.61 -5.65 -11.23
CA GLY A 159 -3.47 -5.42 -12.66
C GLY A 159 -2.88 -4.08 -13.07
N VAL A 160 -2.61 -3.18 -12.13
CA VAL A 160 -2.05 -1.85 -12.38
C VAL A 160 -0.67 -1.97 -13.03
N SER A 161 -0.49 -1.37 -14.19
CA SER A 161 0.74 -1.52 -14.97
C SER A 161 1.21 -0.27 -15.69
N THR A 162 0.35 0.73 -15.89
CA THR A 162 0.66 1.96 -16.62
C THR A 162 0.45 3.21 -15.76
N ALA A 163 1.02 4.33 -16.19
CA ALA A 163 0.76 5.63 -15.58
C ALA A 163 -0.71 6.08 -15.75
N ASP A 164 -1.36 5.67 -16.84
CA ASP A 164 -2.77 5.95 -17.07
C ASP A 164 -3.66 5.19 -16.08
N ASP A 165 -3.31 3.94 -15.72
CA ASP A 165 -4.04 3.19 -14.69
C ASP A 165 -3.94 3.93 -13.33
N VAL A 166 -2.75 4.39 -12.97
CA VAL A 166 -2.52 5.16 -11.73
C VAL A 166 -3.37 6.42 -11.71
N TYR A 167 -3.29 7.22 -12.79
CA TYR A 167 -4.08 8.45 -12.91
C TYR A 167 -5.59 8.16 -12.81
N HIS A 168 -6.07 7.13 -13.49
CA HIS A 168 -7.46 6.76 -13.53
C HIS A 168 -8.01 6.34 -12.16
N ILE A 169 -7.31 5.43 -11.47
CA ILE A 169 -7.69 4.94 -10.13
C ILE A 169 -7.76 6.09 -9.12
N LEU A 170 -6.76 6.96 -9.10
CA LEU A 170 -6.74 8.10 -8.20
C LEU A 170 -7.82 9.13 -8.54
N LYS A 171 -8.13 9.30 -9.82
CA LYS A 171 -9.23 10.18 -10.29
C LYS A 171 -10.60 9.67 -9.87
N LEU A 172 -10.79 8.36 -9.73
CA LEU A 172 -12.02 7.76 -9.19
C LEU A 172 -12.17 7.95 -7.67
N GLY A 173 -11.13 8.46 -6.98
CA GLY A 173 -11.19 8.83 -5.57
C GLY A 173 -10.41 7.93 -4.62
N ALA A 174 -9.64 6.96 -5.12
CA ALA A 174 -8.71 6.20 -4.28
C ALA A 174 -7.60 7.12 -3.73
N ASP A 175 -7.16 6.87 -2.49
CA ASP A 175 -6.06 7.61 -1.85
C ASP A 175 -4.69 7.12 -2.32
N GLY A 176 -4.63 5.91 -2.86
CA GLY A 176 -3.40 5.32 -3.37
C GLY A 176 -3.63 4.12 -4.29
N THR A 177 -2.55 3.70 -4.91
CA THR A 177 -2.49 2.49 -5.73
C THR A 177 -1.10 1.88 -5.68
N GLY A 178 -0.93 0.66 -6.15
CA GLY A 178 0.36 0.00 -6.16
C GLY A 178 0.36 -1.27 -7.01
N ALA A 179 1.55 -1.77 -7.30
CA ALA A 179 1.75 -3.07 -7.93
C ALA A 179 3.16 -3.60 -7.70
N THR A 180 3.32 -4.90 -7.88
CA THR A 180 4.62 -5.57 -7.96
C THR A 180 4.97 -5.84 -9.42
N SER A 181 4.18 -6.67 -10.11
CA SER A 181 4.46 -7.09 -11.49
C SER A 181 4.44 -5.92 -12.49
N GLY A 182 3.52 -4.96 -12.33
CA GLY A 182 3.44 -3.78 -13.20
C GLY A 182 4.70 -2.89 -13.17
N ILE A 183 5.43 -2.91 -12.06
CA ILE A 183 6.73 -2.23 -11.93
C ILE A 183 7.87 -3.14 -12.36
N LEU A 184 7.97 -4.36 -11.79
CA LEU A 184 9.14 -5.22 -11.99
C LEU A 184 9.26 -5.74 -13.42
N ASN A 185 8.16 -5.95 -14.13
CA ASN A 185 8.15 -6.41 -15.53
C ASN A 185 8.27 -5.27 -16.55
N ALA A 186 8.31 -4.01 -16.11
CA ALA A 186 8.53 -2.89 -17.01
C ALA A 186 9.94 -2.92 -17.61
N PRO A 187 10.14 -2.44 -18.84
CA PRO A 187 11.49 -2.32 -19.46
C PRO A 187 12.47 -1.53 -18.59
N SER A 188 11.99 -0.59 -17.80
CA SER A 188 12.74 0.16 -16.80
C SER A 188 11.89 0.27 -15.52
N PRO A 189 12.07 -0.60 -14.52
CA PRO A 189 11.35 -0.51 -13.25
C PRO A 189 11.50 0.85 -12.54
N ALA A 190 12.70 1.41 -12.54
CA ALA A 190 12.94 2.75 -11.99
C ALA A 190 12.22 3.85 -12.78
N GLY A 191 12.22 3.74 -14.14
CA GLY A 191 11.46 4.66 -14.99
C GLY A 191 9.96 4.56 -14.76
N ARG A 192 9.44 3.33 -14.51
CA ARG A 192 8.03 3.11 -14.21
C ARG A 192 7.60 3.82 -12.92
N ILE A 193 8.42 3.81 -11.88
CA ILE A 193 8.13 4.55 -10.64
C ILE A 193 8.04 6.05 -10.92
N GLN A 194 8.94 6.60 -11.75
CA GLN A 194 8.89 8.00 -12.14
C GLN A 194 7.62 8.34 -12.94
N GLU A 195 7.27 7.52 -13.95
CA GLU A 195 6.05 7.69 -14.74
C GLU A 195 4.79 7.72 -13.85
N TRP A 196 4.74 6.87 -12.83
CA TRP A 196 3.61 6.83 -11.90
C TRP A 196 3.57 8.06 -11.00
N ALA A 197 4.71 8.51 -10.51
CA ALA A 197 4.79 9.74 -9.74
C ALA A 197 4.35 10.97 -10.57
N ASP A 198 4.73 11.03 -11.83
CA ASP A 198 4.32 12.09 -12.75
C ASP A 198 2.78 12.10 -12.95
N ALA A 199 2.15 10.91 -13.02
CA ALA A 199 0.69 10.79 -13.10
C ALA A 199 -0.02 11.31 -11.83
N VAL A 200 0.54 11.00 -10.64
CA VAL A 200 0.04 11.53 -9.36
C VAL A 200 0.14 13.06 -9.33
N ILE A 201 1.30 13.61 -9.70
CA ILE A 201 1.53 15.07 -9.72
C ILE A 201 0.57 15.77 -10.69
N LYS A 202 0.38 15.18 -11.88
CA LYS A 202 -0.56 15.69 -12.86
C LYS A 202 -1.97 15.84 -12.26
N LEU A 203 -2.47 14.80 -11.63
CA LEU A 203 -3.80 14.83 -11.01
C LEU A 203 -3.89 15.85 -9.87
N GLN A 204 -2.85 15.91 -9.00
CA GLN A 204 -2.80 16.88 -7.91
C GLN A 204 -2.84 18.34 -8.41
N ASN A 205 -2.18 18.62 -9.54
CA ASN A 205 -2.18 19.96 -10.14
C ASN A 205 -3.56 20.29 -10.72
N GLU A 206 -4.20 19.36 -11.43
CA GLU A 206 -5.56 19.54 -11.94
C GLU A 206 -6.58 19.80 -10.81
N GLN A 207 -6.45 19.09 -9.67
CA GLN A 207 -7.32 19.29 -8.50
C GLN A 207 -7.10 20.66 -7.83
N LYS A 208 -5.87 21.18 -7.82
CA LYS A 208 -5.56 22.53 -7.30
C LYS A 208 -6.10 23.60 -8.22
N GLU A 209 -5.99 23.45 -9.54
CA GLU A 209 -6.53 24.38 -10.54
C GLU A 209 -8.06 24.40 -10.50
N GLY A 210 -8.73 23.22 -10.40
CA GLY A 210 -10.18 23.13 -10.26
C GLY A 210 -10.73 23.85 -9.03
N LYS A 211 -10.02 23.82 -7.89
CA LYS A 211 -10.38 24.56 -6.69
C LYS A 211 -10.24 26.08 -6.82
N GLN A 212 -9.40 26.59 -7.72
CA GLN A 212 -9.26 28.03 -7.99
C GLN A 212 -10.44 28.59 -8.77
N TYR A 213 -11.15 27.79 -9.56
CA TYR A 213 -12.30 28.23 -10.36
C TYR A 213 -13.66 28.13 -9.65
N GLU A 214 -13.74 27.45 -8.50
CA GLU A 214 -14.96 27.40 -7.68
C GLU A 214 -15.15 28.62 -6.76
N ILE A 215 -14.24 29.59 -6.78
CA ILE A 215 -14.27 30.79 -5.92
C ILE A 215 -14.51 32.08 -6.76
N ILE A 216 -15.01 31.96 -7.96
CA ILE A 216 -15.54 33.07 -8.78
C ILE A 216 -17.04 32.91 -8.84
#